data_a27138874f26561ee580392317501b84
#
_entry.id   a27138874f26561ee580392317501b84
#
_cell.length_a   1.000
_cell.length_b   1.000
_cell.length_c   1.000
_cell.angle_alpha   90.00
_cell.angle_beta   90.00
_cell.angle_gamma   90.00
#
_symmetry.space_group_name_H-M   'P 1'
#
loop_
_entity.id
_entity.type
_entity.pdbx_description
1 polymer ?
#
loop_
_entity_poly.entity_id
_entity_poly.type
_entity_poly.pdbx_seq_one_letter_code
_entity_poly.pdbx_strand_id
1 'polypeptide(L)'
;MGKLYSIRNMATGLAVLSLNAGSSVASDNQLKLSGEKPNVVIILADDMGYGDVSLNNPFARTSTPAIDKLANEGICFTDAHSGGAVCTPSRYSLLTGRYFFRVPKKTSYWGYLAPLIEPERETIGTLMQKSGYTTACIGKWHLGLNWGRKDMSKPQIENAKVLGYTNTDFSSSVTGGPNELGFDYSFILPASLDMPPYTFLRNGKVIDPNIVLTAEAYRHALDRTVYAWDRKHTNDNDVYWDRGVWWRNGEMSKSFKVENCLDEIVEEGISYIEREGKNKKPFLLYLPLTGPHTPWMPNSQFSGTTELGTYGDFIAQVDNVVSRVTVKLKELGIDKNTIVIFSSDNGAPWATEDILQYGHQSNWGRRGQKGDAWDGGHHIPLIVKWPAKIKQGATYRETVGLVDIFATLADMTGQQLRTNQAEDSFSFMNVLNGDLQNPTRDHIIYLSSAGKLAIKKGPWKYIDCIGSGGFTYPSELLSVKNGPTGQLYNLADDSLESNNLFLSKRGIANDLSELLKEFVNCGYSKNLTK
;
A
#
# COMPACT_ATOMS: atom_id res chain seq x y z
N MET A 1 -68.88 -38.22 -16.14
CA MET A 1 -68.58 -39.50 -16.87
C MET A 1 -67.10 -39.76 -16.52
N GLY A 2 -66.73 -40.55 -15.56
CA GLY A 2 -66.85 -42.01 -15.39
C GLY A 2 -65.69 -42.64 -16.12
N LYS A 3 -64.78 -43.29 -15.54
CA LYS A 3 -64.74 -44.44 -14.64
C LYS A 3 -63.36 -44.66 -14.02
N LEU A 4 -63.36 -45.01 -12.76
CA LEU A 4 -62.35 -45.79 -12.03
C LEU A 4 -62.12 -47.15 -12.70
N TYR A 5 -60.90 -47.70 -12.56
CA TYR A 5 -60.74 -49.12 -12.19
C TYR A 5 -59.36 -49.31 -11.48
N SER A 6 -59.45 -50.02 -10.43
CA SER A 6 -58.61 -50.51 -9.39
C SER A 6 -58.07 -51.93 -9.65
N ILE A 7 -57.07 -52.33 -8.86
CA ILE A 7 -56.70 -53.67 -8.35
C ILE A 7 -55.78 -54.49 -9.30
N ARG A 8 -54.65 -55.11 -8.90
CA ARG A 8 -54.31 -55.94 -7.73
C ARG A 8 -52.85 -56.40 -7.74
N ASN A 9 -52.38 -56.63 -6.56
CA ASN A 9 -51.09 -57.28 -6.17
C ASN A 9 -50.81 -58.59 -6.93
N MET A 10 -49.49 -58.85 -7.11
CA MET A 10 -48.91 -60.16 -6.85
C MET A 10 -47.43 -60.06 -6.54
N ALA A 11 -47.08 -60.57 -5.38
CA ALA A 11 -45.73 -60.80 -4.93
C ALA A 11 -45.23 -62.16 -5.44
N THR A 12 -43.97 -62.26 -5.82
CA THR A 12 -43.10 -63.44 -5.56
C THR A 12 -41.66 -63.21 -6.01
N GLY A 13 -40.73 -63.51 -5.16
CA GLY A 13 -39.59 -64.35 -5.49
C GLY A 13 -38.20 -63.71 -5.34
N LEU A 14 -37.52 -64.04 -4.24
CA LEU A 14 -36.09 -63.86 -3.97
C LEU A 14 -35.18 -64.16 -5.16
N ALA A 15 -34.17 -63.30 -5.34
CA ALA A 15 -32.79 -63.76 -5.64
C ALA A 15 -31.79 -62.72 -5.15
N VAL A 16 -31.04 -63.08 -4.14
CA VAL A 16 -29.87 -62.35 -3.64
C VAL A 16 -28.72 -62.56 -4.62
N LEU A 17 -28.29 -61.53 -5.25
CA LEU A 17 -27.02 -61.48 -5.97
C LEU A 17 -26.26 -60.26 -5.45
N SER A 18 -25.30 -60.55 -4.58
CA SER A 18 -24.25 -59.65 -4.12
C SER A 18 -23.35 -59.28 -5.30
N LEU A 19 -23.55 -58.07 -5.83
CA LEU A 19 -22.54 -57.43 -6.68
C LEU A 19 -21.87 -56.32 -5.90
N ASN A 20 -20.61 -56.54 -5.60
CA ASN A 20 -19.65 -55.53 -5.14
C ASN A 20 -19.64 -54.39 -6.15
N ALA A 21 -20.36 -53.33 -5.89
CA ALA A 21 -20.17 -52.04 -6.53
C ALA A 21 -19.02 -51.37 -5.82
N GLY A 22 -17.89 -51.31 -6.50
CA GLY A 22 -16.76 -50.50 -6.08
C GLY A 22 -17.19 -49.08 -5.82
N SER A 23 -17.11 -48.65 -4.55
CA SER A 23 -17.14 -47.29 -4.17
C SER A 23 -15.97 -46.59 -4.87
N SER A 24 -16.27 -45.79 -5.88
CA SER A 24 -15.35 -44.76 -6.35
C SER A 24 -15.09 -43.84 -5.17
N VAL A 25 -13.98 -44.07 -4.51
CA VAL A 25 -13.38 -43.13 -3.60
C VAL A 25 -13.07 -41.91 -4.46
N ALA A 26 -13.97 -40.92 -4.43
CA ALA A 26 -13.58 -39.57 -4.71
C ALA A 26 -12.45 -39.30 -3.77
N SER A 27 -11.22 -39.31 -4.28
CA SER A 27 -10.03 -38.93 -3.53
C SER A 27 -10.23 -37.49 -3.10
N ASP A 28 -10.62 -37.32 -1.84
CA ASP A 28 -10.37 -36.12 -1.07
C ASP A 28 -8.84 -35.91 -1.09
N ASN A 29 -8.37 -35.31 -2.17
CA ASN A 29 -7.09 -34.62 -2.21
C ASN A 29 -7.23 -33.33 -1.38
N GLN A 30 -7.61 -33.45 -0.12
CA GLN A 30 -7.12 -32.54 0.90
C GLN A 30 -5.61 -32.75 0.92
N LEU A 31 -4.92 -31.92 0.15
CA LEU A 31 -3.50 -31.70 0.28
C LEU A 31 -3.25 -31.50 1.79
N LYS A 32 -2.72 -32.53 2.44
CA LYS A 32 -2.00 -32.34 3.71
C LYS A 32 -0.90 -31.33 3.35
N LEU A 33 -1.18 -30.05 3.57
CA LEU A 33 -0.16 -29.02 3.64
C LEU A 33 0.76 -29.51 4.75
N SER A 34 1.87 -30.12 4.36
CA SER A 34 3.02 -30.30 5.21
C SER A 34 3.20 -28.94 5.88
N GLY A 35 3.58 -28.87 7.14
CA GLY A 35 3.68 -27.63 7.92
C GLY A 35 4.72 -26.63 7.38
N GLU A 36 4.80 -26.48 6.08
CA GLU A 36 5.68 -25.57 5.35
C GLU A 36 5.13 -24.16 5.44
N LYS A 37 5.98 -23.25 5.91
CA LYS A 37 5.68 -21.82 5.99
C LYS A 37 5.40 -21.26 4.59
N PRO A 38 4.37 -20.43 4.40
CA PRO A 38 4.05 -19.84 3.10
C PRO A 38 5.09 -18.81 2.69
N ASN A 39 5.30 -18.61 1.40
CA ASN A 39 5.94 -17.40 0.90
C ASN A 39 5.02 -16.20 1.11
N VAL A 40 5.58 -15.00 1.18
CA VAL A 40 4.84 -13.75 1.31
C VAL A 40 5.31 -12.76 0.26
N VAL A 41 4.39 -12.22 -0.53
CA VAL A 41 4.63 -11.13 -1.48
C VAL A 41 3.69 -9.98 -1.13
N ILE A 42 4.25 -8.81 -0.81
CA ILE A 42 3.51 -7.58 -0.53
C ILE A 42 3.75 -6.62 -1.69
N ILE A 43 2.74 -6.41 -2.52
CA ILE A 43 2.75 -5.44 -3.63
C ILE A 43 2.06 -4.17 -3.13
N LEU A 44 2.81 -3.08 -3.02
CA LEU A 44 2.30 -1.81 -2.53
C LEU A 44 2.35 -0.76 -3.65
N ALA A 45 1.20 -0.44 -4.22
CA ALA A 45 1.08 0.67 -5.16
C ALA A 45 1.34 2.01 -4.48
N ASP A 46 1.67 3.02 -5.26
CA ASP A 46 2.00 4.37 -4.82
C ASP A 46 0.96 5.34 -5.37
N ASP A 47 0.13 5.92 -4.50
CA ASP A 47 -0.95 6.86 -4.88
C ASP A 47 -2.13 6.22 -5.65
N MET A 48 -2.40 4.95 -5.51
CA MET A 48 -3.56 4.30 -6.14
C MET A 48 -4.79 4.40 -5.24
N GLY A 49 -5.85 5.01 -5.73
CA GLY A 49 -7.10 5.17 -4.98
C GLY A 49 -7.92 3.88 -4.89
N TYR A 50 -8.82 3.84 -3.91
CA TYR A 50 -9.75 2.72 -3.74
C TYR A 50 -10.59 2.45 -4.98
N GLY A 51 -11.04 3.53 -5.65
CA GLY A 51 -11.89 3.48 -6.85
C GLY A 51 -11.13 3.29 -8.17
N ASP A 52 -9.81 3.19 -8.14
CA ASP A 52 -9.00 2.84 -9.30
C ASP A 52 -9.03 1.33 -9.58
N VAL A 53 -9.34 0.53 -8.56
CA VAL A 53 -9.60 -0.90 -8.73
C VAL A 53 -11.01 -1.09 -9.28
N SER A 54 -11.13 -1.66 -10.49
CA SER A 54 -12.41 -1.74 -11.20
C SER A 54 -13.46 -2.55 -10.43
N LEU A 55 -13.08 -3.55 -9.65
CA LEU A 55 -14.00 -4.28 -8.78
C LEU A 55 -14.66 -3.40 -7.69
N ASN A 56 -13.95 -2.38 -7.21
CA ASN A 56 -14.42 -1.52 -6.12
C ASN A 56 -15.32 -0.37 -6.59
N ASN A 57 -15.27 -0.02 -7.87
CA ASN A 57 -15.96 1.13 -8.43
C ASN A 57 -16.73 0.72 -9.71
N PRO A 58 -18.06 0.61 -9.64
CA PRO A 58 -18.87 0.20 -10.79
C PRO A 58 -18.86 1.21 -11.95
N PHE A 59 -18.35 2.43 -11.71
CA PHE A 59 -18.19 3.50 -12.70
C PHE A 59 -16.71 3.77 -13.01
N ALA A 60 -15.82 2.82 -12.67
CA ALA A 60 -14.41 2.96 -12.99
C ALA A 60 -14.20 3.12 -14.50
N ARG A 61 -13.35 4.07 -14.87
CA ARG A 61 -12.86 4.23 -16.24
C ARG A 61 -11.46 3.64 -16.43
N THR A 62 -11.02 2.86 -15.44
CA THR A 62 -9.86 2.00 -15.47
C THR A 62 -10.30 0.55 -15.57
N SER A 63 -9.43 -0.31 -16.08
CA SER A 63 -9.60 -1.76 -16.04
C SER A 63 -8.42 -2.37 -15.33
N THR A 64 -8.69 -3.13 -14.26
CA THR A 64 -7.66 -3.77 -13.43
C THR A 64 -7.89 -5.28 -13.33
N PRO A 65 -7.89 -6.01 -14.48
CA PRO A 65 -8.33 -7.41 -14.52
C PRO A 65 -7.46 -8.35 -13.67
N ALA A 66 -6.18 -8.06 -13.50
CA ALA A 66 -5.29 -8.88 -12.67
C ALA A 66 -5.53 -8.66 -11.17
N ILE A 67 -5.75 -7.41 -10.75
CA ILE A 67 -6.12 -7.05 -9.38
C ILE A 67 -7.50 -7.59 -9.04
N ASP A 68 -8.48 -7.45 -9.96
CA ASP A 68 -9.84 -8.00 -9.80
C ASP A 68 -9.83 -9.52 -9.68
N LYS A 69 -8.98 -10.18 -10.47
CA LYS A 69 -8.79 -11.63 -10.35
C LYS A 69 -8.17 -12.02 -9.02
N LEU A 70 -7.19 -11.25 -8.54
CA LEU A 70 -6.58 -11.48 -7.23
C LEU A 70 -7.64 -11.38 -6.12
N ALA A 71 -8.53 -10.38 -6.18
CA ALA A 71 -9.65 -10.19 -5.25
C ALA A 71 -10.65 -11.35 -5.30
N ASN A 72 -11.04 -11.76 -6.51
CA ASN A 72 -11.97 -12.88 -6.72
C ASN A 72 -11.39 -14.24 -6.26
N GLU A 73 -10.07 -14.38 -6.24
CA GLU A 73 -9.36 -15.56 -5.75
C GLU A 73 -8.93 -15.46 -4.27
N GLY A 74 -9.23 -14.35 -3.59
CA GLY A 74 -8.82 -14.03 -2.22
C GLY A 74 -9.92 -13.42 -1.36
N ILE A 75 -9.52 -12.55 -0.44
CA ILE A 75 -10.37 -11.70 0.40
C ILE A 75 -10.18 -10.25 -0.05
N CYS A 76 -11.28 -9.56 -0.33
CA CYS A 76 -11.32 -8.11 -0.52
C CYS A 76 -11.71 -7.44 0.81
N PHE A 77 -10.91 -6.50 1.30
CA PHE A 77 -11.18 -5.71 2.49
C PHE A 77 -11.79 -4.38 2.06
N THR A 78 -13.03 -4.10 2.46
CA THR A 78 -13.77 -2.92 1.99
C THR A 78 -13.62 -1.70 2.91
N ASP A 79 -13.03 -1.86 4.08
CA ASP A 79 -12.76 -0.78 5.05
C ASP A 79 -11.30 -0.84 5.49
N ALA A 80 -10.39 -0.72 4.51
CA ALA A 80 -8.95 -0.76 4.73
C ALA A 80 -8.32 0.63 4.64
N HIS A 81 -7.41 0.92 5.55
CA HIS A 81 -6.81 2.24 5.66
C HIS A 81 -5.29 2.21 5.79
N SER A 82 -4.63 3.22 5.23
CA SER A 82 -3.23 3.49 5.50
C SER A 82 -3.05 4.24 6.83
N GLY A 83 -1.89 4.10 7.48
CA GLY A 83 -1.57 4.80 8.72
C GLY A 83 -1.28 6.29 8.55
N GLY A 84 -1.25 6.78 7.32
CA GLY A 84 -1.09 8.16 6.96
C GLY A 84 -1.58 8.44 5.55
N ALA A 85 -1.98 9.68 5.28
CA ALA A 85 -2.50 10.08 3.97
C ALA A 85 -1.42 10.40 2.94
N VAL A 86 -0.14 10.09 3.23
CA VAL A 86 1.02 10.25 2.34
C VAL A 86 2.02 9.11 2.52
N CYS A 87 2.89 8.91 1.53
CA CYS A 87 3.76 7.75 1.37
C CYS A 87 4.60 7.39 2.62
N THR A 88 5.46 8.30 3.08
CA THR A 88 6.42 8.03 4.17
C THR A 88 5.75 7.55 5.46
N PRO A 89 4.73 8.22 6.01
CA PRO A 89 4.00 7.75 7.18
C PRO A 89 3.40 6.35 7.02
N SER A 90 2.83 6.06 5.87
CA SER A 90 2.20 4.76 5.59
C SER A 90 3.23 3.64 5.47
N ARG A 91 4.33 3.87 4.75
CA ARG A 91 5.42 2.91 4.59
C ARG A 91 6.11 2.61 5.92
N TYR A 92 6.35 3.64 6.75
CA TYR A 92 6.83 3.46 8.12
C TYR A 92 5.89 2.58 8.93
N SER A 93 4.58 2.89 8.90
CA SER A 93 3.58 2.16 9.68
C SER A 93 3.47 0.68 9.25
N LEU A 94 3.48 0.40 7.94
CA LEU A 94 3.47 -0.95 7.41
C LEU A 94 4.70 -1.75 7.89
N LEU A 95 5.89 -1.15 7.78
CA LEU A 95 7.13 -1.85 8.09
C LEU A 95 7.34 -2.09 9.58
N THR A 96 6.81 -1.21 10.45
CA THR A 96 7.11 -1.23 11.89
C THR A 96 5.94 -1.62 12.78
N GLY A 97 4.71 -1.67 12.25
CA GLY A 97 3.50 -1.86 13.06
C GLY A 97 3.21 -0.69 14.01
N ARG A 98 3.76 0.50 13.73
CA ARG A 98 3.70 1.69 14.59
C ARG A 98 3.35 2.93 13.77
N TYR A 99 2.49 3.78 14.29
CA TYR A 99 2.13 5.01 13.58
C TYR A 99 3.30 6.01 13.53
N PHE A 100 3.42 6.68 12.38
CA PHE A 100 4.50 7.63 12.12
C PHE A 100 4.48 8.87 13.02
N PHE A 101 3.33 9.30 13.51
CA PHE A 101 3.25 10.46 14.43
C PHE A 101 4.01 10.25 15.74
N ARG A 102 4.40 9.00 16.06
CA ARG A 102 5.24 8.64 17.21
C ARG A 102 6.73 8.81 16.96
N VAL A 103 7.15 9.11 15.73
CA VAL A 103 8.55 9.37 15.40
C VAL A 103 8.95 10.74 15.95
N PRO A 104 10.03 10.85 16.76
CA PRO A 104 10.38 12.11 17.44
C PRO A 104 10.77 13.25 16.50
N LYS A 105 11.42 12.92 15.38
CA LYS A 105 11.86 13.90 14.38
C LYS A 105 10.88 13.92 13.20
N LYS A 106 10.06 14.93 13.13
CA LYS A 106 9.28 15.25 11.93
C LYS A 106 10.16 16.05 10.98
N THR A 107 10.85 15.37 10.09
CA THR A 107 11.66 16.00 9.05
C THR A 107 10.91 15.96 7.71
N SER A 108 11.32 16.79 6.76
CA SER A 108 10.77 16.79 5.40
C SER A 108 11.09 15.46 4.70
N TYR A 109 10.18 15.00 3.84
CA TYR A 109 10.20 13.67 3.21
C TYR A 109 11.07 13.62 1.93
N TRP A 110 12.30 14.14 1.97
CA TRP A 110 13.16 14.24 0.80
C TRP A 110 14.15 13.07 0.67
N GLY A 111 14.67 12.83 -0.51
CA GLY A 111 15.50 11.65 -0.79
C GLY A 111 16.89 11.63 -0.18
N TYR A 112 17.39 12.77 0.28
CA TYR A 112 18.66 12.85 1.02
C TYR A 112 18.48 12.78 2.53
N LEU A 113 17.28 12.52 3.00
CA LEU A 113 16.92 12.44 4.39
C LEU A 113 17.69 11.32 5.10
N ALA A 114 18.09 11.59 6.37
CA ALA A 114 18.58 10.55 7.27
C ALA A 114 17.51 9.48 7.57
N PRO A 115 17.89 8.26 7.96
CA PRO A 115 16.95 7.18 8.26
C PRO A 115 15.89 7.59 9.27
N LEU A 116 14.65 7.24 8.98
CA LEU A 116 13.48 7.51 9.83
C LEU A 116 13.14 6.34 10.75
N ILE A 117 13.53 5.12 10.39
CA ILE A 117 13.38 3.95 11.24
C ILE A 117 14.61 3.85 12.13
N GLU A 118 14.38 3.78 13.43
CA GLU A 118 15.43 3.64 14.43
C GLU A 118 16.16 2.30 14.24
N PRO A 119 17.50 2.23 14.41
CA PRO A 119 18.26 0.98 14.15
C PRO A 119 17.77 -0.23 14.96
N GLU A 120 17.26 0.01 16.17
CA GLU A 120 16.76 -1.04 17.08
C GLU A 120 15.30 -1.42 16.82
N ARG A 121 14.62 -0.68 15.94
CA ARG A 121 13.21 -0.89 15.63
C ARG A 121 13.05 -2.17 14.83
N GLU A 122 12.24 -3.08 15.35
CA GLU A 122 11.87 -4.26 14.60
C GLU A 122 10.98 -3.89 13.41
N THR A 123 11.25 -4.50 12.28
CA THR A 123 10.50 -4.34 11.03
C THR A 123 9.94 -5.69 10.59
N ILE A 124 9.04 -5.69 9.59
CA ILE A 124 8.60 -6.95 8.97
C ILE A 124 9.80 -7.74 8.40
N GLY A 125 10.87 -7.06 7.95
CA GLY A 125 12.10 -7.71 7.50
C GLY A 125 12.77 -8.51 8.61
N THR A 126 13.09 -7.86 9.74
CA THR A 126 13.73 -8.52 10.89
C THR A 126 12.84 -9.59 11.52
N LEU A 127 11.52 -9.37 11.58
CA LEU A 127 10.54 -10.34 12.05
C LEU A 127 10.59 -11.62 11.20
N MET A 128 10.58 -11.47 9.89
CA MET A 128 10.55 -12.59 8.95
C MET A 128 11.90 -13.32 8.87
N GLN A 129 13.03 -12.59 8.96
CA GLN A 129 14.35 -13.21 9.09
C GLN A 129 14.44 -14.12 10.33
N LYS A 130 14.00 -13.62 11.50
CA LYS A 130 13.94 -14.41 12.74
C LYS A 130 13.06 -15.64 12.61
N SER A 131 12.06 -15.58 11.72
CA SER A 131 11.18 -16.70 11.38
C SER A 131 11.79 -17.66 10.35
N GLY A 132 13.03 -17.42 9.88
CA GLY A 132 13.74 -18.29 8.94
C GLY A 132 13.42 -18.03 7.47
N TYR A 133 12.85 -16.87 7.12
CA TYR A 133 12.64 -16.47 5.75
C TYR A 133 13.89 -15.85 5.13
N THR A 134 14.05 -15.95 3.82
CA THR A 134 14.84 -14.98 3.05
C THR A 134 13.98 -13.76 2.77
N THR A 135 14.57 -12.56 2.77
CA THR A 135 13.82 -11.31 2.75
C THR A 135 14.36 -10.35 1.70
N ALA A 136 13.46 -9.70 0.95
CA ALA A 136 13.84 -8.68 -0.02
C ALA A 136 12.94 -7.43 0.06
N CYS A 137 13.57 -6.26 -0.17
CA CYS A 137 12.90 -4.99 -0.43
C CYS A 137 13.29 -4.52 -1.83
N ILE A 138 12.33 -4.52 -2.76
CA ILE A 138 12.56 -4.18 -4.17
C ILE A 138 11.56 -3.11 -4.60
N GLY A 139 12.04 -1.87 -4.82
CA GLY A 139 11.23 -0.73 -5.24
C GLY A 139 11.43 0.55 -4.44
N LYS A 140 10.39 1.38 -4.32
CA LYS A 140 10.43 2.67 -3.64
C LYS A 140 10.66 2.51 -2.13
N TRP A 141 11.75 3.07 -1.61
CA TRP A 141 12.06 3.04 -0.18
C TRP A 141 11.41 4.18 0.60
N HIS A 142 11.78 5.41 0.34
CA HIS A 142 11.23 6.66 0.87
C HIS A 142 11.22 6.79 2.41
N LEU A 143 12.20 6.18 3.08
CA LEU A 143 12.36 6.20 4.55
C LEU A 143 13.73 6.68 5.03
N GLY A 144 14.47 7.34 4.12
CA GLY A 144 15.78 7.91 4.41
C GLY A 144 16.93 6.90 4.39
N LEU A 145 18.14 7.42 4.24
CA LEU A 145 19.38 6.68 4.14
C LEU A 145 20.53 7.52 4.69
N ASN A 146 21.54 6.91 5.29
CA ASN A 146 22.80 7.57 5.59
C ASN A 146 23.69 7.59 4.34
N TRP A 147 23.69 8.71 3.65
CA TRP A 147 24.53 8.92 2.48
C TRP A 147 25.97 9.28 2.86
N GLY A 148 26.93 8.78 2.09
CA GLY A 148 28.31 9.25 2.15
C GLY A 148 28.44 10.73 1.78
N ARG A 149 29.49 11.40 2.27
CA ARG A 149 29.78 12.80 1.97
C ARG A 149 31.10 12.95 1.25
N LYS A 150 31.12 13.77 0.19
CA LYS A 150 32.37 14.12 -0.54
C LYS A 150 33.34 14.93 0.33
N ASP A 151 32.79 15.83 1.12
CA ASP A 151 33.52 16.72 2.03
C ASP A 151 32.92 16.57 3.43
N MET A 152 33.66 15.95 4.33
CA MET A 152 33.22 15.67 5.71
C MET A 152 33.07 16.94 6.54
N SER A 153 33.69 18.06 6.14
CA SER A 153 33.58 19.36 6.84
C SER A 153 32.26 20.07 6.54
N LYS A 154 31.54 19.67 5.49
CA LYS A 154 30.23 20.21 5.07
C LYS A 154 29.08 19.31 5.52
N PRO A 155 27.94 19.90 5.92
CA PRO A 155 26.76 19.13 6.28
C PRO A 155 26.21 18.36 5.08
N GLN A 156 25.50 17.27 5.35
CA GLN A 156 24.60 16.65 4.37
C GLN A 156 23.41 17.58 4.13
N ILE A 157 23.04 17.75 2.87
CA ILE A 157 21.85 18.52 2.52
C ILE A 157 20.67 17.54 2.50
N GLU A 158 19.73 17.74 3.40
CA GLU A 158 18.54 16.90 3.51
C GLU A 158 17.37 17.41 2.65
N ASN A 159 17.48 18.60 2.08
CA ASN A 159 16.40 19.27 1.36
C ASN A 159 16.67 19.32 -0.16
N ALA A 160 15.74 18.80 -0.95
CA ALA A 160 15.82 18.74 -2.41
C ALA A 160 15.65 20.08 -3.14
N LYS A 161 15.43 21.20 -2.45
CA LYS A 161 15.39 22.53 -3.08
C LYS A 161 16.77 23.00 -3.58
N VAL A 162 17.74 22.11 -3.60
CA VAL A 162 19.09 22.42 -4.11
C VAL A 162 19.08 22.26 -5.61
N LEU A 163 19.27 23.35 -6.33
CA LEU A 163 19.31 23.42 -7.79
C LEU A 163 20.65 22.97 -8.39
N GLY A 164 21.43 22.16 -7.71
CA GLY A 164 22.74 21.76 -8.14
C GLY A 164 23.22 20.45 -7.50
N TYR A 165 24.51 20.17 -7.69
CA TYR A 165 25.15 19.01 -7.06
C TYR A 165 25.24 19.17 -5.55
N THR A 166 24.90 18.09 -4.83
CA THR A 166 24.98 18.05 -3.36
C THR A 166 26.37 17.60 -2.90
N ASN A 167 26.55 17.56 -1.56
CA ASN A 167 27.75 16.97 -0.95
C ASN A 167 27.69 15.44 -0.89
N THR A 168 26.72 14.80 -1.54
CA THR A 168 26.53 13.35 -1.51
C THR A 168 27.62 12.64 -2.33
N ASP A 169 28.27 11.65 -1.70
CA ASP A 169 29.21 10.74 -2.38
C ASP A 169 28.46 9.48 -2.83
N PHE A 170 28.11 9.40 -4.10
CA PHE A 170 27.41 8.26 -4.69
C PHE A 170 28.32 7.04 -4.95
N SER A 171 29.63 7.16 -4.76
CA SER A 171 30.57 6.03 -4.84
C SER A 171 30.67 5.23 -3.54
N SER A 172 30.28 5.85 -2.43
CA SER A 172 30.25 5.22 -1.10
C SER A 172 29.01 4.38 -0.91
N SER A 173 29.10 3.34 -0.07
CA SER A 173 27.94 2.58 0.38
C SER A 173 27.10 3.42 1.33
N VAL A 174 25.77 3.28 1.19
CA VAL A 174 24.80 3.86 2.15
C VAL A 174 24.52 2.88 3.28
N THR A 175 24.07 3.38 4.43
CA THR A 175 23.63 2.59 5.58
C THR A 175 22.27 3.09 6.10
N GLY A 176 21.70 2.40 7.09
CA GLY A 176 20.39 2.74 7.66
C GLY A 176 19.23 2.48 6.70
N GLY A 177 19.45 1.68 5.68
CA GLY A 177 18.47 1.26 4.69
C GLY A 177 17.88 -0.13 4.94
N PRO A 178 17.27 -0.72 3.91
CA PRO A 178 16.60 -2.02 4.05
C PRO A 178 17.51 -3.13 4.59
N ASN A 179 18.79 -3.14 4.20
CA ASN A 179 19.71 -4.23 4.58
C ASN A 179 19.97 -4.27 6.09
N GLU A 180 20.07 -3.12 6.76
CA GLU A 180 20.21 -3.05 8.23
C GLU A 180 18.87 -3.26 8.95
N LEU A 181 17.76 -3.17 8.21
CA LEU A 181 16.40 -3.32 8.73
C LEU A 181 15.79 -4.70 8.40
N GLY A 182 16.64 -5.70 8.15
CA GLY A 182 16.24 -7.08 8.04
C GLY A 182 15.83 -7.55 6.65
N PHE A 183 16.32 -6.89 5.59
CA PHE A 183 16.17 -7.38 4.23
C PHE A 183 17.52 -7.90 3.72
N ASP A 184 17.61 -9.21 3.48
CA ASP A 184 18.83 -9.87 2.96
C ASP A 184 19.24 -9.32 1.60
N TYR A 185 18.25 -8.90 0.82
CA TYR A 185 18.42 -8.32 -0.50
C TYR A 185 17.65 -7.02 -0.65
N SER A 186 18.28 -6.02 -1.26
CA SER A 186 17.60 -4.79 -1.62
C SER A 186 17.95 -4.30 -3.03
N PHE A 187 16.93 -3.81 -3.74
CA PHE A 187 17.05 -3.04 -4.97
C PHE A 187 16.06 -1.88 -4.89
N ILE A 188 16.53 -0.68 -4.59
CA ILE A 188 15.63 0.40 -4.20
C ILE A 188 15.83 1.69 -5.00
N LEU A 189 14.71 2.38 -5.25
CA LEU A 189 14.69 3.81 -5.49
C LEU A 189 14.65 4.50 -4.11
N PRO A 190 15.63 5.37 -3.77
CA PRO A 190 15.80 5.87 -2.39
C PRO A 190 14.65 6.75 -1.90
N ALA A 191 14.03 7.53 -2.81
CA ALA A 191 12.94 8.44 -2.48
C ALA A 191 11.66 8.11 -3.25
N SER A 192 11.26 8.99 -4.16
CA SER A 192 10.05 8.90 -4.95
C SER A 192 10.36 9.22 -6.41
N LEU A 193 9.43 8.91 -7.29
CA LEU A 193 9.59 9.15 -8.73
C LEU A 193 9.72 10.65 -9.07
N ASP A 194 9.28 11.52 -8.17
CA ASP A 194 9.35 12.98 -8.29
C ASP A 194 10.39 13.64 -7.37
N MET A 195 11.23 12.86 -6.68
CA MET A 195 12.19 13.37 -5.69
C MET A 195 13.60 12.82 -5.89
N PRO A 196 14.62 13.68 -6.05
CA PRO A 196 16.01 13.24 -6.14
C PRO A 196 16.52 12.66 -4.80
N PRO A 197 17.57 11.83 -4.85
CA PRO A 197 18.34 11.44 -6.03
C PRO A 197 17.65 10.35 -6.84
N TYR A 198 17.66 10.48 -8.16
CA TYR A 198 17.09 9.51 -9.10
C TYR A 198 18.13 8.46 -9.47
N THR A 199 18.21 7.42 -8.68
CA THR A 199 19.18 6.35 -8.84
C THR A 199 18.67 5.06 -8.24
N PHE A 200 19.14 3.93 -8.71
CA PHE A 200 18.92 2.67 -8.03
C PHE A 200 20.10 2.28 -7.15
N LEU A 201 19.78 1.72 -5.99
CA LEU A 201 20.76 1.11 -5.11
C LEU A 201 20.51 -0.39 -5.01
N ARG A 202 21.57 -1.19 -5.11
CA ARG A 202 21.52 -2.62 -4.83
C ARG A 202 22.38 -2.92 -3.61
N ASN A 203 21.77 -3.48 -2.57
CA ASN A 203 22.44 -3.80 -1.29
C ASN A 203 23.29 -2.64 -0.76
N GLY A 204 22.70 -1.45 -0.68
CA GLY A 204 23.36 -0.24 -0.17
C GLY A 204 24.38 0.42 -1.11
N LYS A 205 24.51 -0.04 -2.34
CA LYS A 205 25.43 0.58 -3.33
C LYS A 205 24.66 1.14 -4.52
N VAL A 206 24.99 2.37 -4.89
CA VAL A 206 24.48 3.00 -6.12
C VAL A 206 24.97 2.19 -7.33
N ILE A 207 24.05 1.84 -8.22
CA ILE A 207 24.37 0.99 -9.40
C ILE A 207 25.18 1.77 -10.42
N ASP A 208 24.79 3.02 -10.69
CA ASP A 208 25.53 3.91 -11.59
C ASP A 208 25.88 5.21 -10.86
N PRO A 209 27.14 5.35 -10.38
CA PRO A 209 27.60 6.53 -9.67
C PRO A 209 27.94 7.72 -10.59
N ASN A 210 27.76 7.58 -11.90
CA ASN A 210 27.93 8.68 -12.85
C ASN A 210 26.71 9.61 -12.76
N ILE A 211 26.84 10.67 -12.01
CA ILE A 211 25.75 11.58 -11.67
C ILE A 211 25.73 12.78 -12.61
N VAL A 212 24.53 13.08 -13.08
CA VAL A 212 24.17 14.30 -13.83
C VAL A 212 23.00 14.99 -13.14
N LEU A 213 22.71 16.22 -13.50
CA LEU A 213 21.48 16.87 -13.06
C LEU A 213 20.31 16.53 -14.00
N THR A 214 19.11 16.35 -13.48
CA THR A 214 17.92 16.12 -14.30
C THR A 214 17.72 17.21 -15.35
N ALA A 215 17.98 18.49 -15.01
CA ALA A 215 17.92 19.60 -15.96
C ALA A 215 18.93 19.51 -17.10
N GLU A 216 20.04 18.80 -16.90
CA GLU A 216 21.05 18.53 -17.96
C GLU A 216 20.63 17.35 -18.81
N ALA A 217 20.19 16.25 -18.17
CA ALA A 217 19.83 15.00 -18.84
C ALA A 217 18.59 15.16 -19.74
N TYR A 218 17.62 15.96 -19.31
CA TYR A 218 16.35 16.18 -20.00
C TYR A 218 16.25 17.52 -20.72
N ARG A 219 17.37 18.23 -20.89
CA ARG A 219 17.43 19.54 -21.57
C ARG A 219 16.75 19.55 -22.94
N HIS A 220 16.80 18.44 -23.68
CA HIS A 220 16.29 18.30 -25.03
C HIS A 220 15.12 17.31 -25.15
N ALA A 221 14.76 16.63 -24.09
CA ALA A 221 13.76 15.56 -24.12
C ALA A 221 12.31 16.05 -24.11
N LEU A 222 12.12 17.34 -24.18
CA LEU A 222 10.80 17.93 -24.13
C LEU A 222 10.19 18.13 -25.51
N ASP A 223 10.24 17.09 -26.26
CA ASP A 223 9.21 16.95 -27.26
C ASP A 223 7.90 16.60 -26.54
N ARG A 224 7.14 17.65 -26.20
CA ARG A 224 5.83 17.54 -25.56
C ARG A 224 4.84 16.72 -26.39
N THR A 225 5.19 16.31 -27.59
CA THR A 225 4.39 15.47 -28.46
C THR A 225 4.53 13.98 -28.13
N VAL A 226 5.60 13.56 -27.47
CA VAL A 226 5.86 12.14 -27.14
C VAL A 226 5.21 11.74 -25.83
N TYR A 227 5.10 12.66 -24.88
CA TYR A 227 4.47 12.43 -23.59
C TYR A 227 3.34 13.42 -23.42
N ALA A 228 2.12 12.92 -23.21
CA ALA A 228 0.96 13.76 -22.93
C ALA A 228 1.13 14.42 -21.54
N TRP A 229 1.87 15.52 -21.52
CA TRP A 229 2.12 16.30 -20.32
C TRP A 229 0.84 16.91 -19.78
N ASP A 230 0.51 16.56 -18.58
CA ASP A 230 -0.47 17.30 -17.82
C ASP A 230 0.25 18.09 -16.71
N ARG A 231 0.44 19.38 -16.95
CA ARG A 231 1.06 20.33 -16.01
C ARG A 231 0.39 20.32 -14.63
N LYS A 232 -0.89 20.04 -14.58
CA LYS A 232 -1.71 20.00 -13.38
C LYS A 232 -1.28 18.92 -12.41
N HIS A 233 -0.78 17.80 -12.93
CA HIS A 233 -0.44 16.63 -12.15
C HIS A 233 1.06 16.46 -11.89
N THR A 234 1.87 17.36 -12.37
CA THR A 234 3.23 17.50 -11.93
C THR A 234 3.23 18.39 -10.69
N ASN A 235 3.55 17.88 -9.54
CA ASN A 235 3.58 18.62 -8.26
C ASN A 235 4.54 19.81 -8.28
N ASP A 236 4.76 20.42 -9.43
CA ASP A 236 5.78 21.40 -9.47
C ASP A 236 5.41 22.74 -9.99
N ASN A 237 5.85 23.62 -9.19
CA ASN A 237 5.80 25.03 -9.40
C ASN A 237 6.68 25.44 -10.57
N ASP A 238 6.28 26.47 -11.23
CA ASP A 238 6.75 27.22 -12.35
C ASP A 238 8.24 27.14 -12.71
N VAL A 239 9.13 26.91 -11.77
CA VAL A 239 10.60 26.91 -11.97
C VAL A 239 11.08 25.78 -12.88
N TYR A 240 10.40 24.65 -12.92
CA TYR A 240 10.81 23.48 -13.70
C TYR A 240 10.22 23.45 -15.09
N TRP A 241 9.01 23.98 -15.25
CA TRP A 241 8.33 24.09 -16.54
C TRP A 241 9.10 24.91 -17.56
N ASP A 242 9.59 26.07 -17.15
CA ASP A 242 10.36 26.95 -18.04
C ASP A 242 11.65 26.30 -18.54
N ARG A 243 12.14 25.30 -17.80
CA ARG A 243 13.29 24.48 -18.18
C ARG A 243 12.89 23.18 -18.84
N GLY A 244 11.60 22.91 -18.90
CA GLY A 244 11.10 21.69 -19.46
C GLY A 244 11.34 20.44 -18.65
N VAL A 245 11.65 20.54 -17.39
CA VAL A 245 11.78 19.43 -16.43
C VAL A 245 10.46 19.34 -15.66
N TRP A 246 9.89 18.16 -15.59
CA TRP A 246 8.55 17.90 -15.09
C TRP A 246 8.53 17.26 -13.69
N TRP A 247 9.68 16.92 -13.14
CA TRP A 247 9.89 16.56 -11.75
C TRP A 247 10.88 17.52 -11.07
N ARG A 248 11.12 17.32 -9.79
CA ARG A 248 12.08 18.17 -9.07
C ARG A 248 13.49 17.98 -9.63
N ASN A 249 14.14 19.09 -9.95
CA ASN A 249 15.52 19.06 -10.39
C ASN A 249 16.43 18.52 -9.27
N GLY A 250 17.40 17.69 -9.62
CA GLY A 250 18.37 17.13 -8.69
C GLY A 250 19.31 16.14 -9.35
N GLU A 251 20.09 15.48 -8.53
CA GLU A 251 21.08 14.50 -8.96
C GLU A 251 20.39 13.23 -9.44
N MET A 252 20.91 12.69 -10.54
CA MET A 252 20.38 11.52 -11.22
C MET A 252 21.53 10.67 -11.77
N SER A 253 21.45 9.36 -11.65
CA SER A 253 22.35 8.46 -12.38
C SER A 253 22.16 8.64 -13.87
N LYS A 254 23.25 8.70 -14.62
CA LYS A 254 23.21 8.90 -16.08
C LYS A 254 22.41 7.83 -16.83
N SER A 255 22.42 6.61 -16.30
CA SER A 255 21.67 5.47 -16.85
C SER A 255 20.19 5.45 -16.44
N PHE A 256 19.77 6.21 -15.42
CA PHE A 256 18.39 6.19 -14.93
C PHE A 256 17.43 6.75 -15.99
N LYS A 257 16.33 6.01 -16.21
CA LYS A 257 15.22 6.39 -17.09
C LYS A 257 13.93 6.28 -16.32
N VAL A 258 13.24 7.40 -16.14
CA VAL A 258 12.02 7.43 -15.34
C VAL A 258 10.91 6.55 -15.93
N GLU A 259 10.78 6.55 -17.24
CA GLU A 259 9.81 5.74 -17.97
C GLU A 259 10.03 4.22 -17.85
N ASN A 260 11.24 3.80 -17.47
CA ASN A 260 11.60 2.41 -17.27
C ASN A 260 11.61 2.01 -15.78
N CYS A 261 11.46 2.98 -14.87
CA CYS A 261 11.69 2.78 -13.45
C CYS A 261 10.81 1.65 -12.87
N LEU A 262 9.51 1.63 -13.20
CA LEU A 262 8.62 0.58 -12.71
C LEU A 262 8.96 -0.78 -13.30
N ASP A 263 9.33 -0.84 -14.58
CA ASP A 263 9.71 -2.12 -15.23
C ASP A 263 11.00 -2.68 -14.63
N GLU A 264 12.02 -1.85 -14.37
CA GLU A 264 13.26 -2.30 -13.72
C GLU A 264 13.00 -2.87 -12.32
N ILE A 265 12.11 -2.24 -11.54
CA ILE A 265 11.67 -2.76 -10.24
C ILE A 265 10.99 -4.12 -10.38
N VAL A 266 10.11 -4.26 -11.36
CA VAL A 266 9.34 -5.49 -11.57
C VAL A 266 10.22 -6.62 -12.07
N GLU A 267 11.13 -6.37 -13.01
CA GLU A 267 12.09 -7.37 -13.49
C GLU A 267 12.96 -7.90 -12.36
N GLU A 268 13.44 -7.01 -11.48
CA GLU A 268 14.23 -7.40 -10.33
C GLU A 268 13.39 -8.24 -9.34
N GLY A 269 12.12 -7.85 -9.13
CA GLY A 269 11.17 -8.60 -8.30
C GLY A 269 10.89 -10.01 -8.84
N ILE A 270 10.65 -10.13 -10.14
CA ILE A 270 10.43 -11.42 -10.82
C ILE A 270 11.69 -12.29 -10.73
N SER A 271 12.87 -11.71 -10.96
CA SER A 271 14.16 -12.41 -10.84
C SER A 271 14.39 -12.93 -9.42
N TYR A 272 14.00 -12.16 -8.40
CA TYR A 272 14.03 -12.60 -7.00
C TYR A 272 13.09 -13.79 -6.76
N ILE A 273 11.84 -13.71 -7.22
CA ILE A 273 10.86 -14.79 -7.11
C ILE A 273 11.36 -16.06 -7.80
N GLU A 274 11.97 -15.94 -8.99
CA GLU A 274 12.54 -17.10 -9.71
C GLU A 274 13.69 -17.76 -8.95
N ARG A 275 14.55 -16.97 -8.34
CA ARG A 275 15.69 -17.48 -7.58
C ARG A 275 15.25 -18.16 -6.30
N GLU A 276 14.41 -17.46 -5.49
CA GLU A 276 13.99 -17.98 -4.19
C GLU A 276 12.91 -19.05 -4.31
N GLY A 277 12.04 -18.98 -5.32
CA GLY A 277 11.00 -19.98 -5.57
C GLY A 277 11.54 -21.39 -5.91
N LYS A 278 12.79 -21.49 -6.31
CA LYS A 278 13.51 -22.76 -6.51
C LYS A 278 14.12 -23.31 -5.21
N ASN A 279 14.20 -22.49 -4.18
CA ASN A 279 14.75 -22.85 -2.88
C ASN A 279 13.65 -23.46 -1.99
N LYS A 280 14.05 -24.28 -1.01
CA LYS A 280 13.12 -24.83 -0.01
C LYS A 280 12.80 -23.86 1.13
N LYS A 281 13.50 -22.72 1.21
CA LYS A 281 13.31 -21.69 2.21
C LYS A 281 12.16 -20.79 1.80
N PRO A 282 11.23 -20.46 2.72
CA PRO A 282 10.21 -19.48 2.42
C PRO A 282 10.84 -18.08 2.27
N PHE A 283 10.20 -17.22 1.48
CA PHE A 283 10.67 -15.86 1.29
C PHE A 283 9.60 -14.80 1.59
N LEU A 284 10.07 -13.63 2.01
CA LEU A 284 9.31 -12.37 2.01
C LEU A 284 9.83 -11.48 0.87
N LEU A 285 8.95 -11.07 -0.01
CA LEU A 285 9.20 -9.98 -0.96
C LEU A 285 8.31 -8.79 -0.62
N TYR A 286 8.90 -7.68 -0.16
CA TYR A 286 8.25 -6.38 -0.11
C TYR A 286 8.56 -5.67 -1.42
N LEU A 287 7.52 -5.46 -2.24
CA LEU A 287 7.57 -4.88 -3.60
C LEU A 287 6.80 -3.55 -3.63
N PRO A 288 7.35 -2.47 -3.06
CA PRO A 288 6.76 -1.14 -3.13
C PRO A 288 7.00 -0.52 -4.51
N LEU A 289 5.93 -0.34 -5.25
CA LEU A 289 5.95 0.20 -6.60
C LEU A 289 6.17 1.72 -6.60
N THR A 290 6.46 2.27 -7.77
CA THR A 290 6.51 3.71 -8.03
C THR A 290 5.26 4.23 -8.76
N GLY A 291 4.42 3.36 -9.26
CA GLY A 291 3.18 3.70 -9.97
C GLY A 291 1.94 3.53 -9.08
N PRO A 292 0.88 4.32 -9.38
CA PRO A 292 0.80 5.39 -10.37
C PRO A 292 1.16 6.81 -9.85
N HIS A 293 2.20 6.96 -9.01
CA HIS A 293 2.66 8.26 -8.49
C HIS A 293 3.12 9.19 -9.62
N THR A 294 2.93 10.49 -9.42
CA THR A 294 3.50 11.53 -10.30
C THR A 294 5.04 11.48 -10.31
N PRO A 295 5.67 11.83 -11.44
CA PRO A 295 5.10 12.13 -12.74
C PRO A 295 4.49 10.87 -13.38
N TRP A 296 3.34 11.03 -14.01
CA TRP A 296 2.68 9.89 -14.65
C TRP A 296 3.39 9.52 -15.94
N MET A 297 4.33 8.58 -15.83
CA MET A 297 5.21 8.14 -16.91
C MET A 297 5.09 6.62 -17.09
N PRO A 298 3.94 6.13 -17.60
CA PRO A 298 3.84 4.72 -17.95
C PRO A 298 4.81 4.36 -19.05
N ASN A 299 5.26 3.11 -19.08
CA ASN A 299 6.02 2.60 -20.21
C ASN A 299 5.20 2.74 -21.51
N SER A 300 5.89 2.96 -22.62
CA SER A 300 5.26 3.23 -23.92
C SER A 300 4.24 2.18 -24.38
N GLN A 301 4.40 0.92 -23.97
CA GLN A 301 3.42 -0.14 -24.28
C GLN A 301 2.03 0.09 -23.63
N PHE A 302 1.94 0.89 -22.58
CA PHE A 302 0.68 1.24 -21.92
C PHE A 302 0.14 2.60 -22.36
N SER A 303 0.90 3.38 -23.14
CA SER A 303 0.52 4.72 -23.56
C SER A 303 -0.74 4.69 -24.44
N GLY A 304 -1.76 5.47 -24.07
CA GLY A 304 -3.03 5.56 -24.79
C GLY A 304 -3.92 4.33 -24.66
N THR A 305 -3.69 3.48 -23.67
CA THR A 305 -4.50 2.26 -23.45
C THR A 305 -5.77 2.52 -22.64
N THR A 306 -5.89 3.69 -21.99
CA THR A 306 -7.05 4.05 -21.17
C THR A 306 -7.61 5.42 -21.52
N GLU A 307 -8.88 5.65 -21.12
CA GLU A 307 -9.54 6.95 -21.30
C GLU A 307 -9.14 7.99 -20.23
N LEU A 308 -8.35 7.62 -19.23
CA LEU A 308 -7.86 8.50 -18.15
C LEU A 308 -6.51 9.14 -18.46
N GLY A 309 -6.03 9.05 -19.71
CA GLY A 309 -4.72 9.55 -20.08
C GLY A 309 -3.58 8.85 -19.32
N THR A 310 -2.48 9.55 -19.12
CA THR A 310 -1.26 8.95 -18.55
C THR A 310 -1.44 8.38 -17.13
N TYR A 311 -2.38 8.91 -16.34
CA TYR A 311 -2.71 8.35 -15.03
C TYR A 311 -3.32 6.94 -15.16
N GLY A 312 -4.36 6.80 -15.98
CA GLY A 312 -4.99 5.50 -16.21
C GLY A 312 -4.05 4.50 -16.87
N ASP A 313 -3.24 4.94 -17.83
CA ASP A 313 -2.21 4.12 -18.46
C ASP A 313 -1.19 3.59 -17.45
N PHE A 314 -0.84 4.40 -16.45
CA PHE A 314 0.06 3.97 -15.38
C PHE A 314 -0.62 3.00 -14.40
N ILE A 315 -1.94 3.14 -14.15
CA ILE A 315 -2.73 2.13 -13.42
C ILE A 315 -2.74 0.80 -14.18
N ALA A 316 -2.91 0.82 -15.50
CA ALA A 316 -2.84 -0.39 -16.33
C ALA A 316 -1.47 -1.08 -16.22
N GLN A 317 -0.38 -0.32 -16.13
CA GLN A 317 0.95 -0.87 -15.87
C GLN A 317 1.05 -1.47 -14.46
N VAL A 318 0.48 -0.86 -13.43
CA VAL A 318 0.40 -1.43 -12.07
C VAL A 318 -0.37 -2.75 -12.05
N ASP A 319 -1.51 -2.82 -12.75
CA ASP A 319 -2.27 -4.07 -12.90
C ASP A 319 -1.45 -5.16 -13.58
N ASN A 320 -0.67 -4.79 -14.61
CA ASN A 320 0.25 -5.72 -15.27
C ASN A 320 1.34 -6.25 -14.31
N VAL A 321 1.82 -5.46 -13.34
CA VAL A 321 2.74 -5.95 -12.30
C VAL A 321 2.12 -7.10 -11.52
N VAL A 322 0.87 -6.94 -11.07
CA VAL A 322 0.14 -7.98 -10.33
C VAL A 322 -0.02 -9.24 -11.19
N SER A 323 -0.34 -9.06 -12.49
CA SER A 323 -0.41 -10.16 -13.46
C SER A 323 0.91 -10.92 -13.53
N ARG A 324 2.01 -10.22 -13.76
CA ARG A 324 3.36 -10.82 -13.92
C ARG A 324 3.80 -11.58 -12.68
N VAL A 325 3.60 -11.02 -11.49
CA VAL A 325 3.92 -11.67 -10.22
C VAL A 325 3.11 -12.94 -10.04
N THR A 326 1.79 -12.87 -10.22
CA THR A 326 0.91 -14.03 -10.00
C THR A 326 1.12 -15.14 -11.03
N VAL A 327 1.40 -14.79 -12.29
CA VAL A 327 1.78 -15.73 -13.34
C VAL A 327 3.10 -16.43 -12.98
N LYS A 328 4.12 -15.68 -12.56
CA LYS A 328 5.42 -16.25 -12.19
C LYS A 328 5.32 -17.24 -11.01
N LEU A 329 4.56 -16.90 -9.97
CA LEU A 329 4.32 -17.81 -8.84
C LEU A 329 3.65 -19.11 -9.30
N LYS A 330 2.70 -19.03 -10.25
CA LYS A 330 2.02 -20.18 -10.82
C LYS A 330 2.95 -21.03 -11.71
N GLU A 331 3.77 -20.40 -12.55
CA GLU A 331 4.78 -21.08 -13.38
C GLU A 331 5.76 -21.90 -12.54
N LEU A 332 6.12 -21.40 -11.36
CA LEU A 332 7.01 -22.09 -10.41
C LEU A 332 6.27 -23.13 -9.55
N GLY A 333 4.93 -23.20 -9.63
CA GLY A 333 4.12 -24.14 -8.85
C GLY A 333 4.07 -23.82 -7.35
N ILE A 334 4.40 -22.59 -6.94
CA ILE A 334 4.43 -22.14 -5.54
C ILE A 334 3.25 -21.24 -5.17
N ASP A 335 2.36 -20.91 -6.10
CA ASP A 335 1.23 -20.01 -5.94
C ASP A 335 0.27 -20.46 -4.82
N LYS A 336 0.07 -21.76 -4.65
CA LYS A 336 -0.84 -22.32 -3.62
C LYS A 336 -0.40 -22.00 -2.20
N ASN A 337 0.92 -22.05 -1.93
CA ASN A 337 1.50 -21.74 -0.62
C ASN A 337 2.24 -20.39 -0.61
N THR A 338 1.69 -19.42 -1.33
CA THR A 338 2.17 -18.03 -1.32
C THR A 338 1.02 -17.10 -0.95
N ILE A 339 1.27 -16.24 0.04
CA ILE A 339 0.39 -15.13 0.39
C ILE A 339 0.75 -13.96 -0.53
N VAL A 340 -0.21 -13.47 -1.29
CA VAL A 340 -0.06 -12.25 -2.08
C VAL A 340 -0.96 -11.18 -1.46
N ILE A 341 -0.36 -10.09 -0.99
CA ILE A 341 -1.04 -8.90 -0.47
C ILE A 341 -0.86 -7.78 -1.50
N PHE A 342 -1.97 -7.23 -1.99
CA PHE A 342 -1.98 -6.03 -2.82
C PHE A 342 -2.64 -4.89 -2.06
N SER A 343 -2.01 -3.70 -2.06
CA SER A 343 -2.56 -2.50 -1.46
C SER A 343 -1.94 -1.24 -2.07
N SER A 344 -2.38 -0.06 -1.58
CA SER A 344 -1.78 1.25 -1.87
C SER A 344 -1.30 1.92 -0.59
N ASP A 345 -0.32 2.80 -0.67
CA ASP A 345 0.22 3.48 0.51
C ASP A 345 -0.64 4.67 0.98
N ASN A 346 -1.45 5.26 0.11
CA ASN A 346 -2.45 6.31 0.43
C ASN A 346 -3.48 6.39 -0.70
N GLY A 347 -4.49 7.24 -0.53
CA GLY A 347 -5.44 7.53 -1.59
C GLY A 347 -4.82 8.30 -2.76
N ALA A 348 -5.53 8.32 -3.89
CA ALA A 348 -5.07 8.98 -5.10
C ALA A 348 -5.03 10.52 -4.95
N PRO A 349 -4.07 11.21 -5.60
CA PRO A 349 -4.05 12.66 -5.72
C PRO A 349 -5.02 13.11 -6.83
N TRP A 350 -6.30 12.81 -6.67
CA TRP A 350 -7.36 13.02 -7.66
C TRP A 350 -8.32 14.10 -7.20
N ALA A 351 -8.13 15.29 -7.72
CA ALA A 351 -8.88 16.47 -7.32
C ALA A 351 -10.28 16.53 -7.97
N THR A 352 -11.12 17.45 -7.49
CA THR A 352 -12.47 17.63 -8.03
C THR A 352 -12.46 17.94 -9.53
N GLU A 353 -11.48 18.70 -10.00
CA GLU A 353 -11.34 19.04 -11.42
C GLU A 353 -11.04 17.81 -12.27
N ASP A 354 -10.30 16.84 -11.73
CA ASP A 354 -10.01 15.57 -12.42
C ASP A 354 -11.29 14.73 -12.54
N ILE A 355 -12.10 14.71 -11.47
CA ILE A 355 -13.40 14.05 -11.49
C ILE A 355 -14.29 14.66 -12.58
N LEU A 356 -14.32 16.00 -12.68
CA LEU A 356 -15.12 16.71 -13.69
C LEU A 356 -14.59 16.47 -15.10
N GLN A 357 -13.27 16.42 -15.28
CA GLN A 357 -12.63 16.23 -16.58
C GLN A 357 -12.82 14.82 -17.11
N TYR A 358 -12.58 13.81 -16.27
CA TYR A 358 -12.50 12.42 -16.70
C TYR A 358 -13.74 11.58 -16.33
N GLY A 359 -14.64 12.11 -15.48
CA GLY A 359 -15.81 11.37 -14.99
C GLY A 359 -15.45 10.12 -14.20
N HIS A 360 -14.24 10.09 -13.62
CA HIS A 360 -13.71 9.00 -12.80
C HIS A 360 -13.49 9.47 -11.37
N GLN A 361 -13.79 8.61 -10.40
CA GLN A 361 -13.57 8.87 -8.97
C GLN A 361 -12.54 7.89 -8.41
N SER A 362 -11.26 8.26 -8.47
CA SER A 362 -10.17 7.42 -7.99
C SER A 362 -10.32 7.03 -6.51
N ASN A 363 -10.89 7.90 -5.69
CA ASN A 363 -11.16 7.63 -4.28
C ASN A 363 -12.63 7.25 -4.01
N TRP A 364 -13.31 6.65 -4.94
CA TRP A 364 -14.71 6.26 -5.04
C TRP A 364 -15.56 6.40 -3.76
N GLY A 365 -16.53 7.31 -3.80
CA GLY A 365 -17.49 7.51 -2.71
C GLY A 365 -16.87 8.05 -1.42
N ARG A 366 -15.64 8.60 -1.46
CA ARG A 366 -14.94 9.19 -0.33
C ARG A 366 -14.61 10.66 -0.60
N ARG A 367 -14.65 11.47 0.45
CA ARG A 367 -14.25 12.87 0.38
C ARG A 367 -12.75 13.02 0.37
N GLY A 368 -12.24 14.00 -0.39
CA GLY A 368 -10.83 14.36 -0.39
C GLY A 368 -9.95 13.48 -1.27
N GLN A 369 -8.65 13.64 -1.08
CA GLN A 369 -7.59 13.03 -1.89
C GLN A 369 -6.35 12.79 -1.03
N LYS A 370 -5.30 12.22 -1.62
CA LYS A 370 -3.96 12.13 -1.00
C LYS A 370 -3.65 13.37 -0.15
N GLY A 371 -3.10 13.15 1.02
CA GLY A 371 -2.74 14.20 1.97
C GLY A 371 -3.83 14.57 2.96
N ASP A 372 -5.10 14.33 2.66
CA ASP A 372 -6.23 14.79 3.46
C ASP A 372 -6.50 13.89 4.67
N ALA A 373 -7.06 14.48 5.73
CA ALA A 373 -7.57 13.74 6.87
C ALA A 373 -8.94 13.10 6.60
N TRP A 374 -9.60 13.46 5.50
CA TRP A 374 -10.81 12.82 5.01
C TRP A 374 -10.50 11.46 4.39
N ASP A 375 -11.52 10.59 4.29
CA ASP A 375 -11.34 9.20 3.88
C ASP A 375 -10.64 9.02 2.53
N GLY A 376 -10.85 9.93 1.57
CA GLY A 376 -10.14 9.90 0.28
C GLY A 376 -8.62 9.99 0.39
N GLY A 377 -8.08 10.45 1.53
CA GLY A 377 -6.63 10.50 1.75
C GLY A 377 -6.00 9.17 2.17
N HIS A 378 -6.77 8.30 2.81
CA HIS A 378 -6.21 7.11 3.48
C HIS A 378 -7.04 5.83 3.36
N HIS A 379 -8.23 5.88 2.78
CA HIS A 379 -9.01 4.69 2.44
C HIS A 379 -8.43 4.08 1.15
N ILE A 380 -7.93 2.84 1.25
CA ILE A 380 -7.11 2.21 0.23
C ILE A 380 -7.65 0.84 -0.17
N PRO A 381 -7.36 0.34 -1.38
CA PRO A 381 -7.60 -1.06 -1.70
C PRO A 381 -6.71 -1.96 -0.82
N LEU A 382 -7.26 -3.05 -0.31
CA LEU A 382 -6.50 -4.13 0.33
C LEU A 382 -7.10 -5.46 -0.10
N ILE A 383 -6.26 -6.30 -0.68
CA ILE A 383 -6.63 -7.63 -1.17
C ILE A 383 -5.59 -8.63 -0.69
N VAL A 384 -6.04 -9.75 -0.15
CA VAL A 384 -5.14 -10.83 0.30
C VAL A 384 -5.57 -12.14 -0.34
N LYS A 385 -4.66 -12.78 -1.06
CA LYS A 385 -4.84 -14.10 -1.63
C LYS A 385 -3.90 -15.10 -0.97
N TRP A 386 -4.45 -16.21 -0.51
CA TRP A 386 -3.71 -17.36 -0.01
C TRP A 386 -4.48 -18.66 -0.31
N PRO A 387 -4.30 -19.25 -1.49
CA PRO A 387 -5.14 -20.37 -1.96
C PRO A 387 -5.15 -21.58 -1.03
N ALA A 388 -4.09 -21.78 -0.24
CA ALA A 388 -4.01 -22.88 0.72
C ALA A 388 -4.96 -22.72 1.93
N LYS A 389 -5.43 -21.49 2.23
CA LYS A 389 -6.24 -21.22 3.43
C LYS A 389 -7.51 -20.40 3.17
N ILE A 390 -7.45 -19.44 2.26
CA ILE A 390 -8.52 -18.45 2.07
C ILE A 390 -9.57 -19.00 1.12
N LYS A 391 -10.85 -18.89 1.51
CA LYS A 391 -11.99 -19.14 0.61
C LYS A 391 -12.05 -18.02 -0.43
N GLN A 392 -12.09 -18.41 -1.69
CA GLN A 392 -12.17 -17.47 -2.82
C GLN A 392 -13.43 -16.59 -2.78
N GLY A 393 -13.28 -15.34 -3.22
CA GLY A 393 -14.36 -14.36 -3.35
C GLY A 393 -14.93 -13.89 -2.01
N ALA A 394 -14.16 -13.99 -0.93
CA ALA A 394 -14.60 -13.48 0.36
C ALA A 394 -14.48 -11.95 0.45
N THR A 395 -15.35 -11.35 1.26
CA THR A 395 -15.32 -9.92 1.57
C THR A 395 -15.29 -9.72 3.07
N TYR A 396 -14.36 -8.93 3.56
CA TYR A 396 -14.31 -8.50 4.95
C TYR A 396 -14.65 -7.01 5.04
N ARG A 397 -15.58 -6.66 5.93
CA ARG A 397 -16.20 -5.31 5.99
C ARG A 397 -15.77 -4.48 7.19
N GLU A 398 -15.09 -5.10 8.16
CA GLU A 398 -14.64 -4.41 9.35
C GLU A 398 -13.29 -3.71 9.10
N THR A 399 -13.02 -2.71 9.92
CA THR A 399 -11.83 -1.85 9.78
C THR A 399 -10.53 -2.62 9.95
N VAL A 400 -9.59 -2.41 9.04
CA VAL A 400 -8.19 -2.85 9.13
C VAL A 400 -7.25 -1.74 8.66
N GLY A 401 -5.97 -1.84 9.01
CA GLY A 401 -4.94 -0.91 8.56
C GLY A 401 -3.73 -1.60 7.95
N LEU A 402 -2.98 -0.88 7.10
CA LEU A 402 -1.66 -1.35 6.67
C LEU A 402 -0.73 -1.65 7.85
N VAL A 403 -0.87 -0.90 8.93
CA VAL A 403 -0.14 -1.10 10.18
C VAL A 403 -0.35 -2.51 10.76
N ASP A 404 -1.47 -3.17 10.44
CA ASP A 404 -1.88 -4.48 10.95
C ASP A 404 -1.16 -5.66 10.26
N ILE A 405 -0.50 -5.41 9.14
CA ILE A 405 0.29 -6.42 8.42
C ILE A 405 1.39 -6.98 9.34
N PHE A 406 2.02 -6.13 10.17
CA PHE A 406 3.10 -6.56 11.05
C PHE A 406 2.62 -7.63 12.05
N ALA A 407 1.57 -7.37 12.82
CA ALA A 407 1.03 -8.32 13.80
C ALA A 407 0.47 -9.58 13.12
N THR A 408 -0.09 -9.44 11.90
CA THR A 408 -0.59 -10.58 11.13
C THR A 408 0.56 -11.52 10.70
N LEU A 409 1.70 -10.96 10.27
CA LEU A 409 2.90 -11.75 9.96
C LEU A 409 3.51 -12.38 11.22
N ALA A 410 3.47 -11.69 12.36
CA ALA A 410 3.92 -12.26 13.64
C ALA A 410 3.07 -13.47 14.03
N ASP A 411 1.74 -13.36 14.00
CA ASP A 411 0.83 -14.47 14.27
C ASP A 411 1.01 -15.63 13.29
N MET A 412 1.12 -15.32 12.00
CA MET A 412 1.35 -16.33 10.96
C MET A 412 2.61 -17.15 11.22
N THR A 413 3.65 -16.51 11.75
CA THR A 413 4.94 -17.16 12.05
C THR A 413 5.05 -17.68 13.47
N GLY A 414 4.03 -17.50 14.30
CA GLY A 414 3.99 -17.93 15.71
C GLY A 414 4.88 -17.09 16.62
N GLN A 415 5.26 -15.88 16.21
CA GLN A 415 6.05 -14.97 17.03
C GLN A 415 5.19 -14.15 17.97
N GLN A 416 5.57 -14.12 19.24
CA GLN A 416 4.94 -13.26 20.24
C GLN A 416 5.59 -11.87 20.23
N LEU A 417 4.78 -10.84 20.04
CA LEU A 417 5.21 -9.46 20.08
C LEU A 417 5.41 -8.96 21.52
N ARG A 418 6.51 -8.28 21.77
CA ARG A 418 6.74 -7.58 23.04
C ARG A 418 5.91 -6.30 23.09
N THR A 419 5.75 -5.74 24.29
CA THR A 419 4.94 -4.53 24.53
C THR A 419 5.41 -3.28 23.75
N ASN A 420 6.71 -3.22 23.42
CA ASN A 420 7.34 -2.14 22.65
C ASN A 420 7.56 -2.50 21.17
N GLN A 421 6.80 -3.45 20.66
CA GLN A 421 6.86 -3.90 19.27
C GLN A 421 5.47 -3.81 18.64
N ALA A 422 5.39 -3.23 17.45
CA ALA A 422 4.15 -3.10 16.71
C ALA A 422 3.01 -2.51 17.56
N GLU A 423 3.31 -1.42 18.25
CA GLU A 423 2.50 -0.80 19.30
C GLU A 423 1.09 -0.40 18.84
N ASP A 424 0.88 -0.33 17.53
CA ASP A 424 -0.39 0.09 16.91
C ASP A 424 -0.98 -0.99 15.98
N SER A 425 -0.38 -2.19 15.95
CA SER A 425 -0.72 -3.25 15.01
C SER A 425 -1.63 -4.30 15.65
N PHE A 426 -2.74 -4.62 14.99
CA PHE A 426 -3.70 -5.66 15.36
C PHE A 426 -3.68 -6.75 14.29
N SER A 427 -3.59 -8.01 14.70
CA SER A 427 -3.58 -9.09 13.74
C SER A 427 -4.95 -9.34 13.13
N PHE A 428 -5.02 -9.47 11.81
CA PHE A 428 -6.19 -9.99 11.10
C PHE A 428 -6.01 -11.45 10.65
N MET A 429 -5.16 -12.21 11.34
CA MET A 429 -4.94 -13.62 11.02
C MET A 429 -6.20 -14.48 11.19
N ASN A 430 -7.10 -14.11 12.12
CA ASN A 430 -8.41 -14.73 12.26
C ASN A 430 -9.27 -14.59 11.00
N VAL A 431 -9.22 -13.43 10.32
CA VAL A 431 -9.89 -13.19 9.03
C VAL A 431 -9.34 -14.13 7.95
N LEU A 432 -8.02 -14.29 7.88
CA LEU A 432 -7.37 -15.22 6.95
C LEU A 432 -7.69 -16.69 7.26
N ASN A 433 -8.06 -17.01 8.50
CA ASN A 433 -8.57 -18.30 8.94
C ASN A 433 -10.08 -18.49 8.75
N GLY A 434 -10.79 -17.49 8.19
CA GLY A 434 -12.20 -17.58 7.83
C GLY A 434 -13.19 -16.87 8.76
N ASP A 435 -12.74 -16.16 9.79
CA ASP A 435 -13.60 -15.31 10.63
C ASP A 435 -13.86 -13.96 9.93
N LEU A 436 -14.95 -13.91 9.17
CA LEU A 436 -15.34 -12.73 8.40
C LEU A 436 -16.33 -11.83 9.14
N GLN A 437 -16.68 -12.14 10.38
CA GLN A 437 -17.76 -11.46 11.13
C GLN A 437 -17.25 -10.59 12.28
N ASN A 438 -16.13 -11.00 12.90
CA ASN A 438 -15.65 -10.32 14.10
C ASN A 438 -14.61 -9.25 13.73
N PRO A 439 -14.72 -8.03 14.30
CA PRO A 439 -13.74 -6.99 14.08
C PRO A 439 -12.38 -7.36 14.69
N THR A 440 -11.31 -7.05 13.99
CA THR A 440 -9.93 -7.28 14.47
C THR A 440 -9.45 -6.14 15.36
N ARG A 441 -10.06 -4.96 15.23
CA ARG A 441 -9.78 -3.74 15.99
C ARG A 441 -11.04 -2.91 16.18
N ASP A 442 -11.10 -2.12 17.23
CA ASP A 442 -12.23 -1.26 17.54
C ASP A 442 -12.03 0.21 17.11
N HIS A 443 -10.79 0.59 16.77
CA HIS A 443 -10.44 1.94 16.34
C HIS A 443 -9.26 1.93 15.38
N ILE A 444 -9.10 3.03 14.62
CA ILE A 444 -7.92 3.28 13.79
C ILE A 444 -7.59 4.78 13.81
N ILE A 445 -6.29 5.11 13.71
CA ILE A 445 -5.80 6.49 13.73
C ILE A 445 -5.16 6.81 12.38
N TYR A 446 -5.39 8.02 11.90
CA TYR A 446 -4.88 8.53 10.63
C TYR A 446 -4.04 9.77 10.86
N LEU A 447 -3.04 9.95 9.99
CA LEU A 447 -2.19 11.13 9.96
C LEU A 447 -2.28 11.81 8.59
N SER A 448 -2.72 13.07 8.56
CA SER A 448 -2.74 13.86 7.32
C SER A 448 -1.35 14.41 6.97
N SER A 449 -1.20 14.95 5.77
CA SER A 449 0.07 15.56 5.31
C SER A 449 0.48 16.79 6.12
N ALA A 450 -0.47 17.55 6.66
CA ALA A 450 -0.19 18.68 7.56
C ALA A 450 -0.01 18.26 9.03
N GLY A 451 0.07 16.95 9.32
CA GLY A 451 0.28 16.46 10.68
C GLY A 451 -0.97 16.47 11.56
N LYS A 452 -2.15 16.64 10.98
CA LYS A 452 -3.42 16.55 11.72
C LYS A 452 -3.79 15.10 11.94
N LEU A 453 -4.29 14.79 13.13
CA LEU A 453 -4.71 13.43 13.48
C LEU A 453 -6.22 13.28 13.35
N ALA A 454 -6.64 12.08 13.01
CA ALA A 454 -8.04 11.68 13.06
C ALA A 454 -8.14 10.28 13.67
N ILE A 455 -9.26 9.98 14.32
CA ILE A 455 -9.58 8.66 14.87
C ILE A 455 -10.97 8.23 14.40
N LYS A 456 -11.07 6.97 13.99
CA LYS A 456 -12.35 6.29 13.74
C LYS A 456 -12.55 5.21 14.80
N LYS A 457 -13.75 5.18 15.41
CA LYS A 457 -14.17 4.11 16.32
C LYS A 457 -15.63 3.76 16.04
N GLY A 458 -15.88 2.51 15.66
CA GLY A 458 -17.17 2.13 15.11
C GLY A 458 -17.55 3.00 13.90
N PRO A 459 -18.77 3.54 13.81
CA PRO A 459 -19.18 4.40 12.71
C PRO A 459 -18.69 5.85 12.83
N TRP A 460 -18.14 6.25 13.98
CA TRP A 460 -17.77 7.63 14.25
C TRP A 460 -16.33 7.94 13.88
N LYS A 461 -16.14 9.04 13.15
CA LYS A 461 -14.82 9.57 12.83
C LYS A 461 -14.69 11.00 13.33
N TYR A 462 -13.67 11.24 14.16
CA TYR A 462 -13.26 12.55 14.64
C TYR A 462 -11.97 12.99 13.96
N ILE A 463 -11.91 14.25 13.51
CA ILE A 463 -10.73 14.87 12.91
C ILE A 463 -10.34 16.09 13.75
N ASP A 464 -9.07 16.17 14.19
CA ASP A 464 -8.57 17.21 15.10
C ASP A 464 -8.14 18.48 14.35
N CYS A 465 -8.94 18.91 13.38
CA CYS A 465 -8.82 20.20 12.70
C CYS A 465 -10.11 20.54 11.96
N ILE A 466 -10.23 21.79 11.49
CA ILE A 466 -11.25 22.21 10.53
C ILE A 466 -10.55 22.40 9.17
N GLY A 467 -11.13 21.84 8.12
CA GLY A 467 -10.53 21.78 6.79
C GLY A 467 -10.03 20.37 6.48
N SER A 468 -9.34 20.22 5.34
CA SER A 468 -8.87 18.90 4.89
C SER A 468 -7.69 18.35 5.72
N GLY A 469 -6.95 19.23 6.36
CA GLY A 469 -5.66 18.88 6.97
C GLY A 469 -4.60 18.47 5.93
N GLY A 470 -4.85 18.68 4.64
CA GLY A 470 -4.00 18.17 3.58
C GLY A 470 -4.01 18.99 2.29
N PHE A 471 -4.12 18.32 1.15
CA PHE A 471 -3.96 18.95 -0.17
C PHE A 471 -5.22 19.60 -0.70
N THR A 472 -6.41 19.18 -0.27
CA THR A 472 -7.65 19.84 -0.66
C THR A 472 -7.80 21.17 0.07
N TYR A 473 -7.99 22.23 -0.69
CA TYR A 473 -8.19 23.57 -0.11
C TYR A 473 -9.65 23.75 0.40
N PRO A 474 -9.86 24.39 1.56
CA PRO A 474 -8.85 24.87 2.52
C PRO A 474 -8.26 23.74 3.35
N SER A 475 -6.92 23.72 3.47
CA SER A 475 -6.20 22.74 4.29
C SER A 475 -6.52 22.92 5.78
N GLU A 476 -6.56 24.17 6.26
CA GLU A 476 -6.89 24.50 7.65
C GLU A 476 -7.75 25.76 7.71
N LEU A 477 -8.75 25.74 8.57
CA LEU A 477 -9.60 26.88 8.91
C LEU A 477 -9.50 27.17 10.40
N LEU A 478 -9.51 28.45 10.75
CA LEU A 478 -9.56 28.86 12.15
C LEU A 478 -10.99 28.74 12.67
N SER A 479 -11.11 28.23 13.89
CA SER A 479 -12.41 28.19 14.58
C SER A 479 -12.88 29.62 14.88
N VAL A 480 -14.14 29.88 14.58
CA VAL A 480 -14.81 31.11 15.04
C VAL A 480 -15.29 30.93 16.48
N LYS A 481 -15.58 32.04 17.16
CA LYS A 481 -16.09 32.01 18.55
C LYS A 481 -17.35 31.14 18.62
N ASN A 482 -17.33 30.14 19.52
CA ASN A 482 -18.37 29.12 19.68
C ASN A 482 -18.56 28.17 18.46
N GLY A 483 -17.70 28.25 17.45
CA GLY A 483 -17.68 27.31 16.32
C GLY A 483 -17.02 25.97 16.68
N PRO A 484 -17.01 25.00 15.73
CA PRO A 484 -16.32 23.75 15.92
C PRO A 484 -14.81 23.95 15.95
N THR A 485 -14.11 23.16 16.75
CA THR A 485 -12.62 23.11 16.75
C THR A 485 -12.09 21.89 16.02
N GLY A 486 -12.97 21.00 15.59
CA GLY A 486 -12.69 19.78 14.86
C GLY A 486 -13.89 19.37 14.01
N GLN A 487 -13.83 18.18 13.48
CA GLN A 487 -14.89 17.60 12.67
C GLN A 487 -15.33 16.26 13.26
N LEU A 488 -16.62 15.96 13.18
CA LEU A 488 -17.18 14.67 13.60
C LEU A 488 -18.18 14.20 12.55
N TYR A 489 -18.01 12.95 12.10
CA TYR A 489 -18.88 12.33 11.10
C TYR A 489 -19.38 10.97 11.57
N ASN A 490 -20.60 10.59 11.16
CA ASN A 490 -21.11 9.24 11.25
C ASN A 490 -20.98 8.59 9.86
N LEU A 491 -19.94 7.81 9.63
CA LEU A 491 -19.64 7.25 8.32
C LEU A 491 -20.66 6.18 7.85
N ALA A 492 -21.50 5.65 8.76
CA ALA A 492 -22.58 4.74 8.39
C ALA A 492 -23.71 5.48 7.63
N ASP A 493 -23.95 6.75 7.95
CA ASP A 493 -24.99 7.59 7.35
C ASP A 493 -24.43 8.61 6.36
N ASP A 494 -23.15 8.99 6.51
CA ASP A 494 -22.46 10.05 5.75
C ASP A 494 -21.04 9.61 5.36
N SER A 495 -20.95 8.68 4.44
CA SER A 495 -19.65 8.19 3.90
C SER A 495 -18.86 9.27 3.15
N LEU A 496 -19.51 10.38 2.77
CA LEU A 496 -18.89 11.51 2.08
C LEU A 496 -18.40 12.59 3.04
N GLU A 497 -18.51 12.40 4.35
CA GLU A 497 -18.04 13.36 5.36
C GLU A 497 -18.55 14.80 5.08
N SER A 498 -19.82 14.92 4.69
CA SER A 498 -20.44 16.15 4.23
C SER A 498 -21.09 16.97 5.35
N ASN A 499 -21.51 16.30 6.43
CA ASN A 499 -22.24 16.92 7.54
C ASN A 499 -21.44 16.84 8.85
N ASN A 500 -20.78 17.94 9.20
CA ASN A 500 -20.00 18.01 10.44
C ASN A 500 -20.90 18.07 11.68
N LEU A 501 -20.97 16.97 12.42
CA LEU A 501 -21.78 16.80 13.63
C LEU A 501 -21.08 17.27 14.92
N PHE A 502 -19.91 17.89 14.86
CA PHE A 502 -19.10 18.26 16.03
C PHE A 502 -19.90 19.05 17.08
N LEU A 503 -20.67 20.04 16.68
CA LEU A 503 -21.45 20.84 17.63
C LEU A 503 -22.71 20.12 18.11
N SER A 504 -23.41 19.38 17.25
CA SER A 504 -24.65 18.69 17.57
C SER A 504 -24.44 17.41 18.36
N LYS A 505 -23.25 16.80 18.26
CA LYS A 505 -22.85 15.57 18.97
C LYS A 505 -21.58 15.77 19.79
N ARG A 506 -21.50 16.90 20.50
CA ARG A 506 -20.29 17.35 21.22
C ARG A 506 -19.76 16.30 22.24
N GLY A 507 -20.64 15.52 22.89
CA GLY A 507 -20.23 14.43 23.77
C GLY A 507 -19.34 13.42 23.04
N ILE A 508 -19.82 12.88 21.91
CA ILE A 508 -19.05 11.90 21.09
C ILE A 508 -17.75 12.51 20.58
N ALA A 509 -17.78 13.79 20.14
CA ALA A 509 -16.57 14.47 19.66
C ALA A 509 -15.52 14.60 20.79
N ASN A 510 -15.93 14.94 22.00
CA ASN A 510 -15.04 15.04 23.16
C ASN A 510 -14.47 13.67 23.54
N ASP A 511 -15.30 12.62 23.63
CA ASP A 511 -14.86 11.26 23.97
C ASP A 511 -13.80 10.76 22.99
N LEU A 512 -14.00 10.97 21.69
CA LEU A 512 -13.02 10.57 20.66
C LEU A 512 -11.75 11.44 20.67
N SER A 513 -11.89 12.74 20.96
CA SER A 513 -10.75 13.65 21.13
C SER A 513 -9.88 13.24 22.31
N GLU A 514 -10.51 12.89 23.45
CA GLU A 514 -9.81 12.43 24.65
C GLU A 514 -9.13 11.08 24.42
N LEU A 515 -9.82 10.13 23.80
CA LEU A 515 -9.25 8.83 23.43
C LEU A 515 -8.04 8.98 22.48
N LEU A 516 -8.14 9.87 21.48
CA LEU A 516 -7.03 10.16 20.58
C LEU A 516 -5.82 10.72 21.35
N LYS A 517 -6.04 11.66 22.27
CA LYS A 517 -4.98 12.22 23.13
C LYS A 517 -4.36 11.15 24.03
N GLU A 518 -5.18 10.25 24.57
CA GLU A 518 -4.68 9.13 25.36
C GLU A 518 -3.74 8.26 24.53
N PHE A 519 -4.13 7.82 23.34
CA PHE A 519 -3.28 7.00 22.45
C PHE A 519 -2.00 7.72 22.01
N VAL A 520 -2.05 9.03 21.84
CA VAL A 520 -0.85 9.82 21.54
C VAL A 520 0.11 9.81 22.72
N ASN A 521 -0.40 10.00 23.94
CA ASN A 521 0.41 10.18 25.15
C ASN A 521 0.96 8.86 25.71
N CYS A 522 0.19 7.75 25.66
CA CYS A 522 0.65 6.47 26.21
C CYS A 522 1.67 5.75 25.29
N GLY A 523 1.84 6.18 24.05
CA GLY A 523 2.84 5.62 23.14
C GLY A 523 2.40 4.38 22.36
N TYR A 524 1.18 3.89 22.56
CA TYR A 524 0.57 2.74 21.86
C TYR A 524 -0.93 2.96 21.68
N SER A 525 -1.54 2.26 20.73
CA SER A 525 -3.00 2.23 20.56
C SER A 525 -3.60 0.81 20.73
N LYS A 526 -2.75 -0.19 20.83
CA LYS A 526 -3.13 -1.56 21.12
C LYS A 526 -3.48 -1.68 22.62
N ASN A 527 -4.70 -2.12 22.94
CA ASN A 527 -5.02 -2.48 24.31
C ASN A 527 -4.18 -3.70 24.71
N LEU A 528 -3.15 -3.45 25.47
CA LEU A 528 -2.43 -4.52 26.14
C LEU A 528 -3.41 -5.07 27.19
N THR A 529 -4.07 -6.17 26.91
CA THR A 529 -4.78 -6.93 27.94
C THR A 529 -3.80 -7.15 29.07
N LYS A 530 -4.12 -6.57 30.22
CA LYS A 530 -3.42 -6.74 31.50
C LYS A 530 -3.36 -8.20 31.89
#